data_04aa5ead24ae5d36bf58d75cfe2cfc9b
#
_entry.id   04aa5ead24ae5d36bf58d75cfe2cfc9b
#
_cell.length_a   1.000
_cell.length_b   1.000
_cell.length_c   1.000
_cell.angle_alpha   90.00
_cell.angle_beta   90.00
_cell.angle_gamma   90.00
#
_symmetry.space_group_name_H-M   'P 1'
#
loop_
_entity.id
_entity.type
_entity.pdbx_description
1 polymer ?
#
loop_
_entity_poly.entity_id
_entity_poly.type
_entity_poly.pdbx_seq_one_letter_code
_entity_poly.pdbx_strand_id
1 'polypeptide(L)'
;FKEELIKYSELYFELGILEKLLRVTIPAILTTKVGASHVNGWISMLTLDVKSQGKLRRARIHQRWTGEPSNHSIADFLPFSFWSWVISGRHYTSLWIPYTHQISCDYDVRKSFSYFKTFEKRMHSAIVDRNFVAHYNFSRIVSIEDSLANVRWLQEAMGLVKAE
;
A
#
# COMPACT_ATOMS: atom_id res chain seq x y z
N PHE A 1 0.39 -2.08 -30.54
CA PHE A 1 -0.37 -3.00 -29.67
C PHE A 1 0.54 -3.90 -28.82
N LYS A 2 1.49 -4.65 -29.42
CA LYS A 2 2.39 -5.53 -28.67
C LYS A 2 3.32 -4.76 -27.70
N GLU A 3 3.85 -3.63 -28.13
CA GLU A 3 4.70 -2.77 -27.30
C GLU A 3 3.93 -2.16 -26.13
N GLU A 4 2.68 -1.76 -26.37
CA GLU A 4 1.80 -1.28 -25.31
C GLU A 4 1.49 -2.36 -24.28
N LEU A 5 1.22 -3.59 -24.72
CA LEU A 5 1.00 -4.70 -23.79
C LEU A 5 2.23 -5.01 -22.92
N ILE A 6 3.43 -4.84 -23.45
CA ILE A 6 4.67 -4.98 -22.67
C ILE A 6 4.72 -3.91 -21.56
N LYS A 7 4.43 -2.65 -21.89
CA LYS A 7 4.39 -1.57 -20.90
C LYS A 7 3.32 -1.77 -19.83
N TYR A 8 2.13 -2.24 -20.18
CA TYR A 8 1.09 -2.58 -19.21
C TYR A 8 1.50 -3.75 -18.30
N SER A 9 2.20 -4.74 -18.86
CA SER A 9 2.74 -5.84 -18.05
C SER A 9 3.81 -5.37 -17.08
N GLU A 10 4.67 -4.45 -17.49
CA GLU A 10 5.65 -3.79 -16.63
C GLU A 10 4.94 -3.01 -15.50
N LEU A 11 3.95 -2.19 -15.84
CA LEU A 11 3.18 -1.45 -14.85
C LEU A 11 2.48 -2.38 -13.84
N TYR A 12 1.89 -3.47 -14.31
CA TYR A 12 1.26 -4.47 -13.43
C TYR A 12 2.27 -5.09 -12.45
N PHE A 13 3.44 -5.42 -12.95
CA PHE A 13 4.53 -5.97 -12.14
C PHE A 13 5.01 -4.97 -11.07
N GLU A 14 5.25 -3.72 -11.45
CA GLU A 14 5.68 -2.65 -10.53
C GLU A 14 4.62 -2.34 -9.46
N LEU A 15 3.35 -2.36 -9.83
CA LEU A 15 2.23 -2.24 -8.88
C LEU A 15 2.19 -3.41 -7.90
N GLY A 16 2.50 -4.62 -8.36
CA GLY A 16 2.62 -5.81 -7.49
C GLY A 16 3.75 -5.68 -6.47
N ILE A 17 4.90 -5.13 -6.87
CA ILE A 17 6.01 -4.83 -5.97
C ILE A 17 5.58 -3.79 -4.92
N LEU A 18 4.93 -2.71 -5.34
CA LEU A 18 4.43 -1.68 -4.42
C LEU A 18 3.43 -2.26 -3.41
N GLU A 19 2.49 -3.08 -3.87
CA GLU A 19 1.52 -3.76 -2.99
C GLU A 19 2.23 -4.65 -1.96
N LYS A 20 3.26 -5.40 -2.37
CA LYS A 20 4.05 -6.23 -1.47
C LYS A 20 4.82 -5.40 -0.45
N LEU A 21 5.41 -4.28 -0.85
CA LEU A 21 6.07 -3.35 0.07
C LEU A 21 5.12 -2.85 1.16
N LEU A 22 3.91 -2.44 0.80
CA LEU A 22 2.90 -1.97 1.75
C LEU A 22 2.53 -3.06 2.76
N ARG A 23 2.31 -4.28 2.29
CA ARG A 23 1.96 -5.44 3.13
C ARG A 23 3.03 -5.81 4.14
N VAL A 24 4.29 -5.54 3.83
CA VAL A 24 5.42 -5.81 4.73
C VAL A 24 5.71 -4.61 5.62
N THR A 25 5.80 -3.41 5.05
CA THR A 25 6.30 -2.21 5.73
C THR A 25 5.31 -1.68 6.76
N ILE A 26 4.03 -1.56 6.40
CA ILE A 26 3.03 -0.96 7.30
C ILE A 26 2.81 -1.81 8.56
N PRO A 27 2.54 -3.13 8.47
CA PRO A 27 2.43 -3.96 9.66
C PRO A 27 3.68 -3.95 10.53
N ALA A 28 4.88 -3.96 9.92
CA ALA A 28 6.14 -3.91 10.66
C ALA A 28 6.28 -2.63 11.49
N ILE A 29 6.01 -1.47 10.88
CA ILE A 29 6.04 -0.17 11.57
C ILE A 29 5.05 -0.14 12.74
N LEU A 30 3.83 -0.56 12.51
CA LEU A 30 2.77 -0.53 13.52
C LEU A 30 2.99 -1.56 14.63
N THR A 31 3.49 -2.74 14.30
CA THR A 31 3.82 -3.80 15.26
C THR A 31 4.93 -3.36 16.23
N THR A 32 5.95 -2.69 15.74
CA THR A 32 7.03 -2.14 16.58
C THR A 32 6.48 -1.23 17.68
N LYS A 33 5.41 -0.52 17.39
CA LYS A 33 4.79 0.42 18.34
C LYS A 33 3.91 -0.27 19.40
N VAL A 34 3.17 -1.29 18.99
CA VAL A 34 2.25 -2.00 19.91
C VAL A 34 3.01 -2.90 20.88
N GLY A 35 4.29 -3.20 20.62
CA GLY A 35 5.03 -4.18 21.38
C GLY A 35 4.38 -5.57 21.27
N ALA A 36 3.95 -5.92 20.07
CA ALA A 36 3.00 -6.99 19.85
C ALA A 36 3.59 -8.38 20.11
N SER A 37 2.97 -9.09 20.99
CA SER A 37 3.07 -10.55 21.11
C SER A 37 2.30 -11.29 19.99
N HIS A 38 1.49 -10.59 19.20
CA HIS A 38 0.65 -11.18 18.15
C HIS A 38 0.92 -10.52 16.79
N VAL A 39 1.12 -11.34 15.76
CA VAL A 39 1.47 -10.90 14.39
C VAL A 39 0.48 -9.90 13.77
N ASN A 40 -0.79 -9.94 14.16
CA ASN A 40 -1.86 -9.06 13.70
C ASN A 40 -2.23 -7.96 14.72
N GLY A 41 -1.45 -7.79 15.79
CA GLY A 41 -1.71 -6.81 16.85
C GLY A 41 -1.74 -5.36 16.37
N TRP A 42 -1.05 -5.07 15.27
CA TRP A 42 -1.01 -3.76 14.62
C TRP A 42 -2.40 -3.23 14.20
N ILE A 43 -3.36 -4.12 13.95
CA ILE A 43 -4.73 -3.76 13.57
C ILE A 43 -5.42 -2.94 14.65
N SER A 44 -5.09 -3.18 15.93
CA SER A 44 -5.66 -2.44 17.06
C SER A 44 -5.34 -0.95 17.06
N MET A 45 -4.32 -0.54 16.33
CA MET A 45 -3.95 0.88 16.17
C MET A 45 -4.85 1.63 15.17
N LEU A 46 -5.63 0.91 14.37
CA LEU A 46 -6.46 1.49 13.32
C LEU A 46 -7.87 1.76 13.83
N THR A 47 -8.40 2.94 13.52
CA THR A 47 -9.83 3.25 13.71
C THR A 47 -10.58 2.79 12.47
N LEU A 48 -11.06 1.54 12.50
CA LEU A 48 -11.71 0.90 11.36
C LEU A 48 -13.12 1.46 11.12
N ASP A 49 -13.36 1.96 9.91
CA ASP A 49 -14.71 2.24 9.43
C ASP A 49 -15.41 0.95 8.95
N VAL A 50 -16.71 1.02 8.66
CA VAL A 50 -17.51 -0.14 8.23
C VAL A 50 -16.93 -0.83 6.99
N LYS A 51 -16.42 -0.03 6.03
CA LYS A 51 -15.85 -0.55 4.79
C LYS A 51 -14.55 -1.30 5.04
N SER A 52 -13.69 -0.75 5.89
CA SER A 52 -12.40 -1.38 6.25
C SER A 52 -12.58 -2.61 7.12
N GLN A 53 -13.56 -2.61 8.04
CA GLN A 53 -13.97 -3.80 8.79
C GLN A 53 -14.45 -4.91 7.85
N GLY A 54 -15.23 -4.57 6.81
CA GLY A 54 -15.68 -5.51 5.79
C GLY A 54 -14.52 -6.14 5.01
N LYS A 55 -13.50 -5.36 4.66
CA LYS A 55 -12.28 -5.87 4.01
C LYS A 55 -11.51 -6.82 4.91
N LEU A 56 -11.34 -6.46 6.17
CA LEU A 56 -10.66 -7.28 7.16
C LEU A 56 -11.39 -8.60 7.39
N ARG A 57 -12.71 -8.58 7.50
CA ARG A 57 -13.54 -9.79 7.64
C ARG A 57 -13.39 -10.73 6.44
N ARG A 58 -13.43 -10.20 5.21
CA ARG A 58 -13.20 -10.98 3.98
C ARG A 58 -11.80 -11.59 3.94
N ALA A 59 -10.79 -10.82 4.33
CA ALA A 59 -9.42 -11.31 4.40
C ALA A 59 -9.28 -12.49 5.39
N ARG A 60 -9.91 -12.43 6.56
CA ARG A 60 -9.94 -13.54 7.54
C ARG A 60 -10.66 -14.77 7.01
N ILE A 61 -11.75 -14.60 6.28
CA ILE A 61 -12.46 -15.71 5.63
C ILE A 61 -11.56 -16.35 4.57
N HIS A 62 -10.90 -15.56 3.73
CA HIS A 62 -10.01 -16.05 2.69
C HIS A 62 -8.81 -16.79 3.29
N GLN A 63 -8.20 -16.24 4.34
CA GLN A 63 -7.11 -16.91 5.07
C GLN A 63 -7.52 -18.31 5.53
N ARG A 64 -8.70 -18.45 6.11
CA ARG A 64 -9.23 -19.76 6.53
C ARG A 64 -9.46 -20.71 5.36
N TRP A 65 -9.94 -20.23 4.23
CA TRP A 65 -10.18 -21.06 3.05
C TRP A 65 -8.88 -21.57 2.41
N THR A 66 -7.79 -20.81 2.53
CA THR A 66 -6.47 -21.27 2.07
C THR A 66 -5.79 -22.24 3.04
N GLY A 67 -6.40 -22.50 4.19
CA GLY A 67 -5.83 -23.35 5.24
C GLY A 67 -4.73 -22.69 6.08
N GLU A 68 -4.54 -21.38 5.92
CA GLU A 68 -3.59 -20.60 6.71
C GLU A 68 -4.04 -20.54 8.19
N PRO A 69 -3.15 -20.81 9.15
CA PRO A 69 -3.46 -20.64 10.57
C PRO A 69 -3.84 -19.20 10.92
N SER A 70 -4.77 -19.02 11.84
CA SER A 70 -5.26 -17.70 12.26
C SER A 70 -4.21 -16.84 12.95
N ASN A 71 -3.10 -17.43 13.41
CA ASN A 71 -1.96 -16.73 13.99
C ASN A 71 -0.93 -16.25 12.95
N HIS A 72 -1.12 -16.56 11.66
CA HIS A 72 -0.30 -16.02 10.58
C HIS A 72 -0.77 -14.61 10.20
N SER A 73 0.10 -13.87 9.50
CA SER A 73 -0.19 -12.50 9.07
C SER A 73 -1.43 -12.44 8.17
N ILE A 74 -2.37 -11.58 8.52
CA ILE A 74 -3.54 -11.27 7.67
C ILE A 74 -3.17 -10.32 6.51
N ALA A 75 -2.00 -9.70 6.54
CA ALA A 75 -1.61 -8.65 5.61
C ALA A 75 -1.65 -9.12 4.15
N ASP A 76 -1.27 -10.37 3.86
CA ASP A 76 -1.25 -10.92 2.51
C ASP A 76 -2.64 -11.10 1.90
N PHE A 77 -3.69 -11.12 2.72
CA PHE A 77 -5.09 -11.26 2.29
C PHE A 77 -5.84 -9.94 2.19
N LEU A 78 -5.21 -8.83 2.59
CA LEU A 78 -5.80 -7.50 2.52
C LEU A 78 -5.61 -6.89 1.13
N PRO A 79 -6.64 -6.27 0.54
CA PRO A 79 -6.55 -5.68 -0.79
C PRO A 79 -5.70 -4.40 -0.79
N PHE A 80 -5.15 -4.03 -1.93
CA PHE A 80 -4.37 -2.81 -2.10
C PHE A 80 -5.12 -1.56 -1.59
N SER A 81 -6.41 -1.47 -1.82
CA SER A 81 -7.25 -0.37 -1.35
C SER A 81 -7.34 -0.25 0.18
N PHE A 82 -7.06 -1.31 0.93
CA PHE A 82 -6.96 -1.24 2.39
C PHE A 82 -5.74 -0.44 2.82
N TRP A 83 -4.60 -0.66 2.19
CA TRP A 83 -3.35 0.05 2.48
C TRP A 83 -3.43 1.53 2.14
N SER A 84 -4.08 1.88 1.03
CA SER A 84 -4.38 3.28 0.70
C SER A 84 -5.21 3.97 1.78
N TRP A 85 -6.22 3.27 2.29
CA TRP A 85 -7.03 3.80 3.38
C TRP A 85 -6.19 4.00 4.67
N VAL A 86 -5.29 3.07 5.00
CA VAL A 86 -4.36 3.21 6.15
C VAL A 86 -3.47 4.44 6.00
N ILE A 87 -2.99 4.74 4.79
CA ILE A 87 -2.13 5.90 4.49
C ILE A 87 -2.94 7.21 4.31
N SER A 88 -4.26 7.18 4.42
CA SER A 88 -5.08 8.36 4.18
C SER A 88 -4.89 9.46 5.24
N GLY A 89 -5.22 10.70 4.88
CA GLY A 89 -5.16 11.86 5.77
C GLY A 89 -5.97 11.70 7.06
N ARG A 90 -6.95 10.80 7.07
CA ARG A 90 -7.71 10.41 8.27
C ARG A 90 -6.79 9.92 9.41
N HIS A 91 -5.71 9.23 9.08
CA HIS A 91 -4.77 8.66 10.03
C HIS A 91 -3.52 9.54 10.23
N TYR A 92 -3.46 10.71 9.61
CA TYR A 92 -2.26 11.53 9.63
C TYR A 92 -1.83 11.89 11.06
N THR A 93 -2.72 12.48 11.84
CA THR A 93 -2.40 12.95 13.20
C THR A 93 -2.15 11.82 14.18
N SER A 94 -3.01 10.81 14.17
CA SER A 94 -2.95 9.70 15.15
C SER A 94 -1.88 8.66 14.83
N LEU A 95 -1.56 8.48 13.55
CA LEU A 95 -0.71 7.39 13.10
C LEU A 95 0.57 7.86 12.43
N TRP A 96 0.48 8.75 11.42
CA TRP A 96 1.61 9.04 10.54
C TRP A 96 2.50 10.19 10.98
N ILE A 97 2.04 11.19 11.73
CA ILE A 97 2.92 12.22 12.30
C ILE A 97 4.09 11.57 13.04
N PRO A 98 3.86 10.60 13.94
CA PRO A 98 4.95 9.93 14.64
C PRO A 98 5.81 9.00 13.76
N TYR A 99 5.30 8.54 12.61
CA TYR A 99 5.92 7.46 11.82
C TYR A 99 6.24 7.78 10.36
N THR A 100 5.97 8.98 9.87
CA THR A 100 6.27 9.34 8.49
C THR A 100 7.74 9.08 8.13
N HIS A 101 8.64 9.24 9.08
CA HIS A 101 10.07 8.94 8.90
C HIS A 101 10.38 7.45 8.71
N GLN A 102 9.44 6.56 8.96
CA GLN A 102 9.61 5.12 8.81
C GLN A 102 9.04 4.59 7.49
N ILE A 103 8.12 5.33 6.85
CA ILE A 103 7.59 4.97 5.54
C ILE A 103 8.29 5.68 4.37
N SER A 104 9.07 6.70 4.62
CA SER A 104 9.83 7.42 3.61
C SER A 104 11.29 7.58 3.98
N CYS A 105 12.19 7.44 3.00
CA CYS A 105 13.62 7.66 3.20
C CYS A 105 14.02 9.14 3.19
N ASP A 106 13.15 10.02 2.71
CA ASP A 106 13.42 11.47 2.67
C ASP A 106 13.02 12.12 3.99
N TYR A 107 13.99 12.21 4.92
CA TYR A 107 13.74 12.61 6.31
C TYR A 107 13.17 14.02 6.47
N ASP A 108 13.67 14.99 5.76
CA ASP A 108 13.33 16.40 5.99
C ASP A 108 11.95 16.76 5.45
N VAL A 109 11.58 16.19 4.31
CA VAL A 109 10.32 16.45 3.62
C VAL A 109 9.16 15.65 4.24
N ARG A 110 9.42 14.46 4.73
CA ARG A 110 8.39 13.54 5.26
C ARG A 110 7.67 14.00 6.53
N LYS A 111 8.21 14.99 7.24
CA LYS A 111 7.56 15.61 8.40
C LYS A 111 6.49 16.62 8.00
N SER A 112 6.47 17.06 6.75
CA SER A 112 5.49 18.05 6.31
C SER A 112 4.15 17.40 5.96
N PHE A 113 3.07 18.08 6.30
CA PHE A 113 1.73 17.69 5.87
C PHE A 113 1.59 17.71 4.34
N SER A 114 2.24 18.67 3.69
CA SER A 114 2.26 18.76 2.23
C SER A 114 2.88 17.54 1.57
N TYR A 115 3.98 17.03 2.10
CA TYR A 115 4.60 15.78 1.61
C TYR A 115 3.67 14.59 1.80
N PHE A 116 3.05 14.46 2.98
CA PHE A 116 2.10 13.39 3.25
C PHE A 116 0.91 13.42 2.29
N LYS A 117 0.36 14.58 1.99
CA LYS A 117 -0.73 14.74 1.01
C LYS A 117 -0.30 14.37 -0.40
N THR A 118 0.93 14.67 -0.77
CA THR A 118 1.51 14.22 -2.06
C THR A 118 1.63 12.70 -2.11
N PHE A 119 2.14 12.08 -1.04
CA PHE A 119 2.25 10.64 -0.93
C PHE A 119 0.87 9.95 -1.01
N GLU A 120 -0.12 10.45 -0.26
CA GLU A 120 -1.50 9.96 -0.28
C GLU A 120 -2.11 10.04 -1.69
N LYS A 121 -1.97 11.18 -2.37
CA LYS A 121 -2.48 11.39 -3.72
C LYS A 121 -1.84 10.43 -4.73
N ARG A 122 -0.53 10.26 -4.66
CA ARG A 122 0.21 9.33 -5.52
C ARG A 122 -0.19 7.87 -5.27
N MET A 123 -0.39 7.50 -4.01
CA MET A 123 -0.87 6.17 -3.65
C MET A 123 -2.28 5.91 -4.18
N HIS A 124 -3.17 6.88 -4.07
CA HIS A 124 -4.52 6.78 -4.65
C HIS A 124 -4.49 6.59 -6.17
N SER A 125 -3.66 7.35 -6.89
CA SER A 125 -3.43 7.16 -8.32
C SER A 125 -2.94 5.74 -8.66
N ALA A 126 -1.98 5.23 -7.92
CA ALA A 126 -1.45 3.87 -8.15
C ALA A 126 -2.53 2.79 -7.98
N ILE A 127 -3.45 2.96 -7.03
CA ILE A 127 -4.57 2.03 -6.84
C ILE A 127 -5.56 2.09 -8.00
N VAL A 128 -5.86 3.28 -8.49
CA VAL A 128 -6.74 3.45 -9.66
C VAL A 128 -6.13 2.77 -10.87
N ASP A 129 -4.84 2.99 -11.13
CA ASP A 129 -4.11 2.36 -12.23
C ASP A 129 -4.09 0.82 -12.08
N ARG A 130 -3.82 0.33 -10.86
CA ARG A 130 -3.85 -1.11 -10.57
C ARG A 130 -5.21 -1.74 -10.93
N ASN A 131 -6.30 -1.07 -10.60
CA ASN A 131 -7.62 -1.58 -10.90
C ASN A 131 -7.88 -1.60 -12.41
N PHE A 132 -7.43 -0.58 -13.15
CA PHE A 132 -7.55 -0.57 -14.61
C PHE A 132 -6.75 -1.68 -15.27
N VAL A 133 -5.50 -1.90 -14.83
CA VAL A 133 -4.65 -2.96 -15.39
C VAL A 133 -5.20 -4.34 -15.01
N ALA A 134 -5.64 -4.55 -13.78
CA ALA A 134 -6.19 -5.84 -13.33
C ALA A 134 -7.48 -6.23 -14.07
N HIS A 135 -8.24 -5.25 -14.55
CA HIS A 135 -9.47 -5.49 -15.32
C HIS A 135 -9.30 -5.28 -16.84
N TYR A 136 -8.07 -5.17 -17.33
CA TYR A 136 -7.76 -4.92 -18.75
C TYR A 136 -8.40 -3.65 -19.32
N ASN A 137 -8.67 -2.66 -18.47
CA ASN A 137 -9.24 -1.35 -18.86
C ASN A 137 -8.14 -0.35 -19.22
N PHE A 138 -7.22 -0.72 -20.10
CA PHE A 138 -6.02 0.04 -20.42
C PHE A 138 -6.32 1.43 -21.00
N SER A 139 -7.44 1.58 -21.72
CA SER A 139 -7.87 2.88 -22.27
C SER A 139 -8.18 3.94 -21.21
N ARG A 140 -8.30 3.55 -19.95
CA ARG A 140 -8.51 4.46 -18.82
C ARG A 140 -7.22 5.03 -18.26
N ILE A 141 -6.07 4.44 -18.62
CA ILE A 141 -4.75 4.93 -18.21
C ILE A 141 -4.34 6.01 -19.21
N VAL A 142 -4.25 7.24 -18.72
CA VAL A 142 -3.96 8.42 -19.55
C VAL A 142 -2.52 8.39 -20.08
N SER A 143 -1.57 7.99 -19.24
CA SER A 143 -0.16 7.85 -19.60
C SER A 143 0.46 6.70 -18.81
N ILE A 144 0.94 5.70 -19.52
CA ILE A 144 1.64 4.55 -18.89
C ILE A 144 2.96 5.01 -18.28
N GLU A 145 3.66 5.90 -18.96
CA GLU A 145 4.94 6.46 -18.51
C GLU A 145 4.78 7.20 -17.18
N ASP A 146 3.74 8.03 -17.05
CA ASP A 146 3.45 8.75 -15.81
C ASP A 146 3.04 7.80 -14.69
N SER A 147 2.25 6.77 -15.01
CA SER A 147 1.86 5.73 -14.04
C SER A 147 3.08 4.95 -13.54
N LEU A 148 3.98 4.53 -14.42
CA LEU A 148 5.25 3.88 -14.06
C LEU A 148 6.13 4.79 -13.21
N ALA A 149 6.29 6.05 -13.60
CA ALA A 149 7.05 7.03 -12.85
C ALA A 149 6.47 7.25 -11.45
N ASN A 150 5.14 7.30 -11.34
CA ASN A 150 4.44 7.44 -10.06
C ASN A 150 4.68 6.23 -9.13
N VAL A 151 4.56 5.01 -9.64
CA VAL A 151 4.77 3.79 -8.87
C VAL A 151 6.23 3.68 -8.39
N ARG A 152 7.19 3.97 -9.26
CA ARG A 152 8.62 3.98 -8.93
C ARG A 152 8.95 5.03 -7.87
N TRP A 153 8.37 6.23 -7.98
CA TRP A 153 8.53 7.26 -6.95
C TRP A 153 8.03 6.76 -5.58
N LEU A 154 6.89 6.08 -5.53
CA LEU A 154 6.36 5.50 -4.29
C LEU A 154 7.27 4.41 -3.72
N GLN A 155 7.78 3.53 -4.57
CA GLN A 155 8.73 2.48 -4.17
C GLN A 155 10.01 3.09 -3.58
N GLU A 156 10.58 4.09 -4.24
CA GLU A 156 11.78 4.81 -3.77
C GLU A 156 11.51 5.54 -2.44
N ALA A 157 10.37 6.21 -2.34
CA ALA A 157 9.95 6.88 -1.11
C ALA A 157 9.79 5.90 0.07
N MET A 158 9.43 4.66 -0.20
CA MET A 158 9.34 3.58 0.79
C MET A 158 10.66 2.84 1.04
N GLY A 159 11.75 3.26 0.41
CA GLY A 159 13.08 2.72 0.64
C GLY A 159 13.52 1.57 -0.27
N LEU A 160 12.76 1.29 -1.34
CA LEU A 160 13.23 0.37 -2.37
C LEU A 160 14.31 1.05 -3.21
N VAL A 161 15.56 0.62 -3.01
CA VAL A 161 16.68 1.10 -3.83
C VAL A 161 16.62 0.42 -5.19
N LYS A 162 16.74 1.20 -6.28
CA LYS A 162 16.93 0.62 -7.61
C LYS A 162 18.18 -0.26 -7.60
N ALA A 163 18.06 -1.49 -8.03
CA ALA A 163 19.23 -2.26 -8.45
C ALA A 163 19.89 -1.50 -9.62
N GLU A 164 21.16 -1.08 -9.41
CA GLU A 164 21.96 -0.48 -10.47
C GLU A 164 22.22 -1.49 -11.60
#